data_b9436660246cd923e1089952fc4ddf51
#
_entry.id   b9436660246cd923e1089952fc4ddf51
#
_cell.length_a   1.000
_cell.length_b   1.000
_cell.length_c   1.000
_cell.angle_alpha   90.00
_cell.angle_beta   90.00
_cell.angle_gamma   90.00
#
_symmetry.space_group_name_H-M   'P 1'
#
loop_
_entity.id
_entity.type
_entity.pdbx_description
1 polymer ?
#
loop_
_entity_poly.entity_id
_entity_poly.type
_entity_poly.pdbx_seq_one_letter_code
_entity_poly.pdbx_strand_id
1 'polypeptide(L)'
;MLYTDDVLNGIIDTAASSESFRDQCQAEIDALYTDNEQSVLWQCMENKPDLIQEDLSRIIRNNLNTSPPAALFRGISKKTMEYLEDLRYVGAIIEFNRVMSFSRDWQVARNFASYSFYGTRNIFCINNAPYAYNYQEAIFKMICGAPPEEFNGAYPEATRKSNLHLVNDEDEFMFPAGTTLRVDLIETHPLNNLYTVWHLTVLN
;
A
#
# COMPACT_ATOMS: atom_id res chain seq x y z
N MET A 1 -2.57 -6.72 -8.31
CA MET A 1 -1.45 -7.52 -8.85
C MET A 1 -0.81 -6.76 -10.00
N LEU A 2 0.48 -6.46 -9.88
CA LEU A 2 1.22 -5.69 -10.90
C LEU A 2 1.62 -6.58 -12.09
N TYR A 3 2.14 -7.77 -11.81
CA TYR A 3 2.63 -8.73 -12.81
C TYR A 3 1.91 -10.07 -12.68
N THR A 4 1.73 -10.77 -13.79
CA THR A 4 1.32 -12.18 -13.79
C THR A 4 2.44 -13.05 -13.23
N ASP A 5 2.12 -14.24 -12.74
CA ASP A 5 3.11 -15.14 -12.12
C ASP A 5 4.29 -15.46 -13.05
N ASP A 6 4.05 -15.64 -14.34
CA ASP A 6 5.12 -15.93 -15.32
C ASP A 6 6.08 -14.75 -15.48
N VAL A 7 5.55 -13.52 -15.57
CA VAL A 7 6.36 -12.30 -15.68
C VAL A 7 7.11 -12.04 -14.36
N LEU A 8 6.43 -12.19 -13.23
CA LEU A 8 7.03 -12.02 -11.92
C LEU A 8 8.19 -12.99 -11.68
N ASN A 9 7.99 -14.27 -11.98
CA ASN A 9 9.07 -15.28 -11.85
C ASN A 9 10.25 -14.95 -12.77
N GLY A 10 10.02 -14.50 -14.00
CA GLY A 10 11.10 -14.04 -14.90
C GLY A 10 11.89 -12.85 -14.33
N ILE A 11 11.24 -11.89 -13.70
CA ILE A 11 11.90 -10.76 -13.03
C ILE A 11 12.70 -11.26 -11.82
N ILE A 12 12.14 -12.14 -11.00
CA ILE A 12 12.81 -12.74 -9.83
C ILE A 12 14.09 -13.46 -10.26
N ASP A 13 14.02 -14.32 -11.27
CA ASP A 13 15.17 -15.07 -11.79
C ASP A 13 16.24 -14.11 -12.35
N THR A 14 15.83 -13.04 -13.00
CA THR A 14 16.74 -12.00 -13.51
C THR A 14 17.41 -11.24 -12.36
N ALA A 15 16.67 -10.83 -11.35
CA ALA A 15 17.21 -10.13 -10.18
C ALA A 15 18.19 -11.01 -9.38
N ALA A 16 17.95 -12.32 -9.31
CA ALA A 16 18.84 -13.27 -8.65
C ALA A 16 20.16 -13.49 -9.43
N SER A 17 20.11 -13.48 -10.76
CA SER A 17 21.24 -13.91 -11.61
C SER A 17 22.01 -12.78 -12.29
N SER A 18 21.44 -11.59 -12.45
CA SER A 18 22.03 -10.48 -13.21
C SER A 18 22.37 -9.28 -12.32
N GLU A 19 23.65 -9.04 -12.11
CA GLU A 19 24.16 -7.86 -11.42
C GLU A 19 23.77 -6.57 -12.18
N SER A 20 23.94 -6.55 -13.50
CA SER A 20 23.58 -5.37 -14.31
C SER A 20 22.10 -5.00 -14.24
N PHE A 21 21.21 -5.97 -14.06
CA PHE A 21 19.79 -5.69 -13.84
C PHE A 21 19.56 -5.06 -12.44
N ARG A 22 20.22 -5.58 -11.41
CA ARG A 22 20.16 -4.99 -10.05
C ARG A 22 20.69 -3.57 -10.06
N ASP A 23 21.85 -3.33 -10.70
CA ASP A 23 22.45 -2.00 -10.83
C ASP A 23 21.52 -1.01 -11.54
N GLN A 24 20.82 -1.47 -12.59
CA GLN A 24 19.83 -0.64 -13.27
C GLN A 24 18.66 -0.28 -12.34
N CYS A 25 18.08 -1.27 -11.63
CA CYS A 25 17.00 -1.01 -10.69
C CYS A 25 17.45 -0.06 -9.57
N GLN A 26 18.66 -0.25 -9.05
CA GLN A 26 19.21 0.63 -8.01
C GLN A 26 19.42 2.05 -8.54
N ALA A 27 19.98 2.22 -9.71
CA ALA A 27 20.17 3.53 -10.33
C ALA A 27 18.84 4.29 -10.54
N GLU A 28 17.76 3.58 -10.90
CA GLU A 28 16.43 4.16 -11.02
C GLU A 28 15.89 4.64 -9.65
N ILE A 29 16.17 3.90 -8.59
CA ILE A 29 15.79 4.27 -7.22
C ILE A 29 16.62 5.42 -6.70
N ASP A 30 17.95 5.41 -6.90
CA ASP A 30 18.86 6.49 -6.51
C ASP A 30 18.55 7.82 -7.18
N ALA A 31 17.99 7.78 -8.38
CA ALA A 31 17.52 8.97 -9.09
C ALA A 31 16.27 9.61 -8.47
N LEU A 32 15.50 8.86 -7.69
CA LEU A 32 14.22 9.30 -7.10
C LEU A 32 14.30 9.54 -5.59
N TYR A 33 15.13 8.78 -4.88
CA TYR A 33 15.16 8.77 -3.42
C TYR A 33 16.60 8.82 -2.90
N THR A 34 16.82 9.61 -1.88
CA THR A 34 18.08 9.61 -1.11
C THR A 34 18.21 8.31 -0.29
N ASP A 35 19.42 7.94 0.11
CA ASP A 35 19.66 6.74 0.94
C ASP A 35 18.80 6.71 2.20
N ASN A 36 18.58 7.88 2.83
CA ASN A 36 17.72 7.97 4.02
C ASN A 36 16.25 7.70 3.68
N GLU A 37 15.76 8.18 2.54
CA GLU A 37 14.38 7.92 2.08
C GLU A 37 14.19 6.45 1.69
N GLN A 38 15.18 5.84 1.04
CA GLN A 38 15.19 4.40 0.77
C GLN A 38 15.14 3.59 2.07
N SER A 39 15.93 3.97 3.09
CA SER A 39 15.88 3.34 4.40
C SER A 39 14.50 3.43 5.05
N VAL A 40 13.82 4.56 4.95
CA VAL A 40 12.45 4.74 5.46
C VAL A 40 11.45 3.85 4.74
N LEU A 41 11.53 3.78 3.39
CA LEU A 41 10.66 2.92 2.59
C LEU A 41 10.87 1.44 2.93
N TRP A 42 12.14 1.02 3.12
CA TRP A 42 12.48 -0.34 3.54
C TRP A 42 11.94 -0.69 4.93
N GLN A 43 12.09 0.21 5.90
CA GLN A 43 11.53 0.03 7.24
C GLN A 43 9.99 -0.06 7.24
N CYS A 44 9.32 0.63 6.31
CA CYS A 44 7.88 0.49 6.12
C CYS A 44 7.51 -0.94 5.71
N MET A 45 8.24 -1.55 4.77
CA MET A 45 8.06 -2.94 4.38
C MET A 45 8.27 -3.92 5.55
N GLU A 46 9.20 -3.63 6.46
CA GLU A 46 9.47 -4.43 7.66
C GLU A 46 8.43 -4.26 8.79
N ASN A 47 7.29 -3.61 8.53
CA ASN A 47 6.24 -3.34 9.52
C ASN A 47 6.68 -2.53 10.75
N LYS A 48 7.53 -1.53 10.56
CA LYS A 48 7.95 -0.57 11.60
C LYS A 48 7.35 0.85 11.39
N PRO A 49 6.07 0.98 10.96
CA PRO A 49 5.55 2.26 10.48
C PRO A 49 5.41 3.33 11.57
N ASP A 50 5.24 2.96 12.83
CA ASP A 50 4.99 3.95 13.91
C ASP A 50 6.20 4.85 14.17
N LEU A 51 7.41 4.37 13.91
CA LEU A 51 8.66 5.13 14.10
C LEU A 51 8.99 6.07 12.93
N ILE A 52 8.40 5.85 11.76
CA ILE A 52 8.76 6.51 10.51
C ILE A 52 7.62 7.34 9.89
N GLN A 53 6.48 7.49 10.57
CA GLN A 53 5.26 8.08 10.00
C GLN A 53 5.47 9.48 9.40
N GLU A 54 6.25 10.33 10.04
CA GLU A 54 6.51 11.69 9.58
C GLU A 54 7.36 11.69 8.31
N ASP A 55 8.48 10.95 8.32
CA ASP A 55 9.38 10.85 7.17
C ASP A 55 8.69 10.15 5.99
N LEU A 56 7.97 9.06 6.24
CA LEU A 56 7.20 8.37 5.21
C LEU A 56 6.13 9.29 4.60
N SER A 57 5.41 10.05 5.44
CA SER A 57 4.42 11.01 4.95
C SER A 57 5.04 12.12 4.08
N ARG A 58 6.26 12.58 4.41
CA ARG A 58 7.02 13.55 3.62
C ARG A 58 7.43 12.96 2.27
N ILE A 59 7.94 11.74 2.24
CA ILE A 59 8.32 11.02 1.01
C ILE A 59 7.10 10.88 0.10
N ILE A 60 5.97 10.44 0.65
CA ILE A 60 4.72 10.27 -0.09
C ILE A 60 4.29 11.60 -0.72
N ARG A 61 4.26 12.71 0.03
CA ARG A 61 3.85 14.03 -0.48
C ARG A 61 4.73 14.50 -1.63
N ASN A 62 6.02 14.21 -1.59
CA ASN A 62 6.96 14.63 -2.62
C ASN A 62 6.87 13.80 -3.92
N ASN A 63 6.25 12.60 -3.84
CA ASN A 63 6.22 11.62 -4.93
C ASN A 63 4.79 11.19 -5.33
N LEU A 64 3.80 12.06 -5.13
CA LEU A 64 2.41 11.76 -5.50
C LEU A 64 2.26 11.59 -7.01
N ASN A 65 1.60 10.50 -7.40
CA ASN A 65 1.17 10.28 -8.78
C ASN A 65 -0.26 10.84 -8.95
N THR A 66 -0.46 11.64 -9.98
CA THR A 66 -1.76 12.26 -10.32
C THR A 66 -2.65 11.40 -11.21
N SER A 67 -2.22 10.19 -11.52
CA SER A 67 -2.96 9.19 -12.30
C SER A 67 -3.03 7.85 -11.57
N PRO A 68 -3.57 7.80 -10.34
CA PRO A 68 -3.71 6.56 -9.60
C PRO A 68 -4.78 5.65 -10.24
N PRO A 69 -4.88 4.37 -9.79
CA PRO A 69 -5.94 3.47 -10.23
C PRO A 69 -7.34 4.05 -10.01
N ALA A 70 -8.28 3.64 -10.88
CA ALA A 70 -9.66 4.12 -10.84
C ALA A 70 -10.40 3.79 -9.53
N ALA A 71 -10.00 2.71 -8.85
CA ALA A 71 -10.53 2.35 -7.54
C ALA A 71 -9.41 1.86 -6.63
N LEU A 72 -9.45 2.28 -5.37
CA LEU A 72 -8.53 1.89 -4.30
C LEU A 72 -9.34 1.42 -3.09
N PHE A 73 -8.91 0.30 -2.49
CA PHE A 73 -9.63 -0.37 -1.41
C PHE A 73 -8.75 -0.51 -0.17
N ARG A 74 -9.37 -0.40 1.02
CA ARG A 74 -8.70 -0.65 2.29
C ARG A 74 -9.60 -1.39 3.25
N GLY A 75 -9.16 -2.54 3.74
CA GLY A 75 -9.82 -3.24 4.85
C GLY A 75 -9.64 -2.49 6.16
N ILE A 76 -10.71 -2.33 6.93
CA ILE A 76 -10.72 -1.55 8.15
C ILE A 76 -10.67 -2.49 9.36
N SER A 77 -9.68 -2.27 10.24
CA SER A 77 -9.55 -3.03 11.47
C SER A 77 -10.67 -2.69 12.46
N LYS A 78 -10.98 -3.61 13.37
CA LYS A 78 -11.95 -3.37 14.45
C LYS A 78 -11.62 -2.11 15.25
N LYS A 79 -10.35 -1.91 15.63
CA LYS A 79 -9.89 -0.72 16.36
C LYS A 79 -10.15 0.59 15.60
N THR A 80 -9.93 0.57 14.28
CA THR A 80 -10.22 1.75 13.44
C THR A 80 -11.72 2.00 13.35
N MET A 81 -12.55 0.95 13.28
CA MET A 81 -14.01 1.09 13.27
C MET A 81 -14.56 1.67 14.57
N GLU A 82 -14.00 1.29 15.72
CA GLU A 82 -14.34 1.88 17.02
C GLU A 82 -14.10 3.41 17.02
N TYR A 83 -12.97 3.85 16.45
CA TYR A 83 -12.67 5.27 16.28
C TYR A 83 -13.64 5.98 15.31
N LEU A 84 -14.16 5.29 14.28
CA LEU A 84 -15.02 5.85 13.25
C LEU A 84 -16.53 5.71 13.56
N GLU A 85 -16.91 5.20 14.72
CA GLU A 85 -18.31 4.91 15.05
C GLU A 85 -19.21 6.13 14.91
N ASP A 86 -18.77 7.28 15.44
CA ASP A 86 -19.50 8.54 15.38
C ASP A 86 -19.47 9.21 13.98
N LEU A 87 -18.65 8.71 13.05
CA LEU A 87 -18.51 9.21 11.69
C LEU A 87 -19.24 8.35 10.64
N ARG A 88 -20.10 7.43 11.07
CA ARG A 88 -20.82 6.49 10.21
C ARG A 88 -22.06 7.12 9.58
N TYR A 89 -21.89 8.24 8.85
CA TYR A 89 -22.95 8.89 8.10
C TYR A 89 -22.41 9.58 6.84
N VAL A 90 -23.27 9.74 5.85
CA VAL A 90 -22.95 10.44 4.60
C VAL A 90 -22.65 11.90 4.89
N GLY A 91 -21.56 12.42 4.34
CA GLY A 91 -21.04 13.75 4.57
C GLY A 91 -20.04 13.85 5.73
N ALA A 92 -19.84 12.79 6.52
CA ALA A 92 -18.81 12.78 7.55
C ALA A 92 -17.42 13.02 6.94
N ILE A 93 -16.58 13.72 7.68
CA ILE A 93 -15.19 13.99 7.32
C ILE A 93 -14.29 13.14 8.22
N ILE A 94 -13.44 12.35 7.58
CA ILE A 94 -12.47 11.48 8.25
C ILE A 94 -11.09 12.03 7.96
N GLU A 95 -10.30 12.26 8.99
CA GLU A 95 -8.90 12.64 8.91
C GLU A 95 -8.05 11.61 9.65
N PHE A 96 -7.02 11.10 8.99
CA PHE A 96 -6.07 10.19 9.60
C PHE A 96 -4.74 10.89 9.81
N ASN A 97 -4.30 11.00 11.06
CA ASN A 97 -2.99 11.56 11.43
C ASN A 97 -1.82 10.58 11.16
N ARG A 98 -1.99 9.69 10.21
CA ARG A 98 -0.99 8.68 9.81
C ARG A 98 -1.11 8.38 8.32
N VAL A 99 -0.04 7.83 7.76
CA VAL A 99 -0.06 7.30 6.39
C VAL A 99 -1.09 6.20 6.29
N MET A 100 -1.85 6.21 5.21
CA MET A 100 -2.85 5.20 4.90
C MET A 100 -2.46 4.46 3.64
N SER A 101 -2.45 3.14 3.69
CA SER A 101 -2.28 2.28 2.53
C SER A 101 -3.61 1.73 2.03
N PHE A 102 -3.72 1.64 0.72
CA PHE A 102 -4.83 1.07 -0.02
C PHE A 102 -4.28 0.12 -1.07
N SER A 103 -5.06 -0.87 -1.45
CA SER A 103 -4.74 -1.75 -2.57
C SER A 103 -5.69 -1.49 -3.74
N ARG A 104 -5.23 -1.71 -4.95
CA ARG A 104 -6.09 -1.77 -6.14
C ARG A 104 -6.93 -3.04 -6.14
N ASP A 105 -6.54 -4.07 -5.36
CA ASP A 105 -7.23 -5.35 -5.30
C ASP A 105 -8.19 -5.40 -4.10
N TRP A 106 -9.48 -5.60 -4.40
CA TRP A 106 -10.53 -5.85 -3.41
C TRP A 106 -10.23 -7.05 -2.50
N GLN A 107 -9.61 -8.12 -3.02
CA GLN A 107 -9.32 -9.32 -2.22
C GLN A 107 -8.29 -9.02 -1.13
N VAL A 108 -7.30 -8.19 -1.43
CA VAL A 108 -6.32 -7.71 -0.43
C VAL A 108 -7.05 -6.96 0.69
N ALA A 109 -7.85 -5.96 0.34
CA ALA A 109 -8.62 -5.20 1.33
C ALA A 109 -9.52 -6.12 2.18
N ARG A 110 -10.14 -7.12 1.57
CA ARG A 110 -10.96 -8.13 2.24
C ARG A 110 -10.21 -8.91 3.32
N ASN A 111 -8.96 -9.28 3.05
CA ASN A 111 -8.12 -10.03 3.99
C ASN A 111 -7.76 -9.20 5.23
N PHE A 112 -7.61 -7.88 5.07
CA PHE A 112 -7.32 -6.96 6.17
C PHE A 112 -8.57 -6.47 6.93
N ALA A 113 -9.78 -6.66 6.39
CA ALA A 113 -11.02 -6.22 7.02
C ALA A 113 -11.40 -7.12 8.21
N SER A 114 -11.53 -6.53 9.40
CA SER A 114 -12.01 -7.19 10.60
C SER A 114 -13.51 -7.04 10.78
N TYR A 115 -14.15 -7.95 11.53
CA TYR A 115 -15.53 -7.79 11.94
C TYR A 115 -15.68 -6.61 12.90
N SER A 116 -16.66 -5.74 12.63
CA SER A 116 -17.09 -4.67 13.53
C SER A 116 -18.14 -5.18 14.53
N PHE A 117 -18.55 -4.30 15.44
CA PHE A 117 -19.68 -4.55 16.36
C PHE A 117 -21.00 -4.83 15.63
N TYR A 118 -21.15 -4.37 14.40
CA TYR A 118 -22.36 -4.56 13.57
C TYR A 118 -22.36 -5.89 12.81
N GLY A 119 -21.43 -6.79 13.10
CA GLY A 119 -21.35 -8.12 12.48
C GLY A 119 -20.91 -8.12 11.02
N THR A 120 -20.48 -6.96 10.48
CA THR A 120 -19.96 -6.85 9.11
C THR A 120 -18.50 -6.46 9.11
N ARG A 121 -17.79 -6.79 8.04
CA ARG A 121 -16.43 -6.30 7.75
C ARG A 121 -16.54 -5.01 6.96
N ASN A 122 -15.74 -4.01 7.31
CA ASN A 122 -15.80 -2.70 6.69
C ASN A 122 -14.64 -2.49 5.73
N ILE A 123 -14.93 -1.97 4.55
CA ILE A 123 -13.96 -1.65 3.51
C ILE A 123 -14.18 -0.22 3.03
N PHE A 124 -13.11 0.56 3.03
CA PHE A 124 -13.07 1.84 2.35
C PHE A 124 -12.84 1.64 0.87
N CYS A 125 -13.56 2.41 0.05
CA CYS A 125 -13.43 2.46 -1.39
C CYS A 125 -13.27 3.92 -1.82
N ILE A 126 -12.14 4.25 -2.44
CA ILE A 126 -11.91 5.55 -3.06
C ILE A 126 -11.98 5.36 -4.55
N ASN A 127 -12.97 5.98 -5.21
CA ASN A 127 -13.08 5.99 -6.65
C ASN A 127 -12.48 7.29 -7.21
N ASN A 128 -11.65 7.15 -8.26
CA ASN A 128 -11.04 8.28 -8.95
C ASN A 128 -10.29 9.23 -7.99
N ALA A 129 -9.41 8.68 -7.16
CA ALA A 129 -8.53 9.48 -6.32
C ALA A 129 -7.78 10.51 -7.18
N PRO A 130 -7.64 11.77 -6.74
CA PRO A 130 -6.92 12.79 -7.50
C PRO A 130 -5.41 12.55 -7.53
N TYR A 131 -4.90 11.81 -6.58
CA TYR A 131 -3.51 11.42 -6.43
C TYR A 131 -3.39 10.19 -5.53
N ALA A 132 -2.29 9.48 -5.61
CA ALA A 132 -1.78 8.52 -4.63
C ALA A 132 -0.29 8.28 -4.87
N TYR A 133 0.43 7.86 -3.87
CA TYR A 133 1.81 7.40 -4.02
C TYR A 133 1.82 5.91 -4.36
N ASN A 134 2.52 5.54 -5.45
CA ASN A 134 2.67 4.14 -5.84
C ASN A 134 3.81 3.49 -5.04
N TYR A 135 3.50 3.08 -3.81
CA TYR A 135 4.48 2.45 -2.92
C TYR A 135 4.99 1.13 -3.48
N GLN A 136 4.09 0.34 -4.07
CA GLN A 136 4.44 -0.95 -4.66
C GLN A 136 5.56 -0.82 -5.69
N GLU A 137 5.47 0.13 -6.62
CA GLU A 137 6.48 0.30 -7.67
C GLU A 137 7.85 0.66 -7.09
N ALA A 138 7.88 1.55 -6.10
CA ALA A 138 9.12 1.96 -5.45
C ALA A 138 9.79 0.78 -4.73
N ILE A 139 9.05 0.09 -3.84
CA ILE A 139 9.61 -1.01 -3.05
C ILE A 139 9.94 -2.24 -3.90
N PHE A 140 9.16 -2.50 -4.97
CA PHE A 140 9.45 -3.58 -5.91
C PHE A 140 10.82 -3.38 -6.59
N LYS A 141 11.09 -2.18 -7.09
CA LYS A 141 12.39 -1.84 -7.69
C LYS A 141 13.53 -1.91 -6.67
N MET A 142 13.30 -1.43 -5.45
CA MET A 142 14.29 -1.53 -4.37
C MET A 142 14.65 -2.99 -4.08
N ILE A 143 13.66 -3.88 -3.97
CA ILE A 143 13.90 -5.31 -3.74
C ILE A 143 14.65 -5.94 -4.92
N CYS A 144 14.33 -5.56 -6.16
CA CYS A 144 15.06 -6.01 -7.34
C CYS A 144 16.51 -5.54 -7.35
N GLY A 145 16.77 -4.29 -6.98
CA GLY A 145 18.11 -3.67 -6.98
C GLY A 145 18.98 -4.09 -5.80
N ALA A 146 18.39 -4.42 -4.66
CA ALA A 146 19.13 -4.74 -3.45
C ALA A 146 20.11 -5.91 -3.65
N PRO A 147 21.36 -5.81 -3.14
CA PRO A 147 22.29 -6.91 -3.18
C PRO A 147 21.83 -8.04 -2.22
N PRO A 148 22.31 -9.29 -2.42
CA PRO A 148 21.88 -10.43 -1.59
C PRO A 148 22.08 -10.22 -0.08
N GLU A 149 23.10 -9.46 0.31
CA GLU A 149 23.48 -9.19 1.70
C GLU A 149 22.44 -8.38 2.48
N GLU A 150 21.57 -7.64 1.78
CA GLU A 150 20.47 -6.88 2.39
C GLU A 150 19.31 -7.80 2.86
N PHE A 151 19.27 -9.05 2.40
CA PHE A 151 18.24 -9.99 2.80
C PHE A 151 18.71 -10.85 3.98
N ASN A 152 18.00 -10.75 5.09
CA ASN A 152 18.27 -11.54 6.28
C ASN A 152 18.01 -13.04 6.03
N GLY A 153 18.89 -13.89 6.57
CA GLY A 153 18.69 -15.34 6.60
C GLY A 153 19.71 -16.13 5.79
N ALA A 154 19.58 -17.46 5.87
CA ALA A 154 20.49 -18.39 5.20
C ALA A 154 20.25 -18.52 3.67
N TYR A 155 19.16 -17.96 3.18
CA TYR A 155 18.73 -18.05 1.79
C TYR A 155 18.26 -16.68 1.26
N PRO A 156 19.17 -15.73 0.99
CA PRO A 156 18.83 -14.37 0.55
C PRO A 156 17.86 -14.32 -0.64
N GLU A 157 18.11 -15.12 -1.67
CA GLU A 157 17.27 -15.13 -2.87
C GLU A 157 15.87 -15.71 -2.63
N ALA A 158 15.69 -16.61 -1.67
CA ALA A 158 14.37 -17.07 -1.26
C ALA A 158 13.61 -15.94 -0.53
N THR A 159 14.30 -15.13 0.27
CA THR A 159 13.73 -13.95 0.93
C THR A 159 13.36 -12.89 -0.11
N ARG A 160 14.24 -12.57 -1.07
CA ARG A 160 13.94 -11.67 -2.20
C ARG A 160 12.68 -12.13 -2.93
N LYS A 161 12.61 -13.39 -3.32
CA LYS A 161 11.47 -14.00 -4.00
C LYS A 161 10.18 -13.81 -3.19
N SER A 162 10.20 -14.14 -1.91
CA SER A 162 9.05 -14.00 -1.02
C SER A 162 8.57 -12.54 -0.93
N ASN A 163 9.50 -11.59 -0.80
CA ASN A 163 9.20 -10.17 -0.71
C ASN A 163 8.60 -9.63 -2.02
N LEU A 164 9.13 -10.03 -3.18
CA LEU A 164 8.61 -9.63 -4.49
C LEU A 164 7.20 -10.17 -4.72
N HIS A 165 6.90 -11.42 -4.34
CA HIS A 165 5.54 -11.94 -4.37
C HIS A 165 4.61 -11.14 -3.46
N LEU A 166 5.00 -10.91 -2.21
CA LEU A 166 4.19 -10.15 -1.25
C LEU A 166 3.83 -8.77 -1.80
N VAL A 167 4.83 -8.01 -2.26
CA VAL A 167 4.64 -6.66 -2.81
C VAL A 167 3.77 -6.69 -4.08
N ASN A 168 3.97 -7.68 -4.96
CA ASN A 168 3.15 -7.85 -6.16
C ASN A 168 1.68 -8.13 -5.83
N ASP A 169 1.44 -8.92 -4.79
CA ASP A 169 0.09 -9.33 -4.40
C ASP A 169 -0.65 -8.23 -3.64
N GLU A 170 0.04 -7.45 -2.81
CA GLU A 170 -0.56 -6.36 -2.04
C GLU A 170 -0.94 -5.16 -2.90
N ASP A 171 -0.20 -4.88 -3.97
CA ASP A 171 -0.51 -3.83 -4.97
C ASP A 171 -0.86 -2.48 -4.31
N GLU A 172 0.09 -1.97 -3.51
CA GLU A 172 -0.15 -0.97 -2.48
C GLU A 172 0.06 0.47 -2.97
N PHE A 173 -0.92 1.32 -2.69
CA PHE A 173 -0.91 2.77 -2.89
C PHE A 173 -1.09 3.48 -1.56
N MET A 174 -0.40 4.60 -1.35
CA MET A 174 -0.44 5.30 -0.08
C MET A 174 -0.90 6.74 -0.20
N PHE A 175 -1.58 7.20 0.86
CA PHE A 175 -1.90 8.59 1.10
C PHE A 175 -1.12 9.11 2.31
N PRO A 176 -0.63 10.37 2.28
CA PRO A 176 0.12 10.94 3.39
C PRO A 176 -0.75 11.15 4.63
N ALA A 177 -0.14 11.29 5.78
CA ALA A 177 -0.82 11.71 7.00
C ALA A 177 -1.49 13.08 6.81
N GLY A 178 -2.66 13.27 7.41
CA GLY A 178 -3.49 14.48 7.25
C GLY A 178 -4.37 14.47 6.00
N THR A 179 -4.36 13.40 5.19
CA THR A 179 -5.32 13.26 4.09
C THR A 179 -6.74 13.22 4.64
N THR A 180 -7.60 14.06 4.08
CA THR A 180 -9.00 14.22 4.49
C THR A 180 -9.91 13.51 3.50
N LEU A 181 -10.78 12.66 4.02
CA LEU A 181 -11.74 11.86 3.25
C LEU A 181 -13.16 12.25 3.63
N ARG A 182 -14.02 12.45 2.64
CA ARG A 182 -15.47 12.62 2.87
C ARG A 182 -16.19 11.31 2.60
N VAL A 183 -17.11 10.94 3.47
CA VAL A 183 -18.01 9.79 3.27
C VAL A 183 -19.13 10.19 2.31
N ASP A 184 -19.17 9.59 1.12
CA ASP A 184 -20.19 9.87 0.11
C ASP A 184 -21.37 8.90 0.16
N LEU A 185 -21.09 7.63 0.50
CA LEU A 185 -22.09 6.56 0.59
C LEU A 185 -21.59 5.48 1.54
N ILE A 186 -22.49 4.88 2.30
CA ILE A 186 -22.25 3.65 3.06
C ILE A 186 -23.30 2.63 2.64
N GLU A 187 -22.86 1.52 2.11
CA GLU A 187 -23.79 0.47 1.63
C GLU A 187 -23.33 -0.93 2.00
N THR A 188 -24.28 -1.86 2.03
CA THR A 188 -23.94 -3.29 2.08
C THR A 188 -23.46 -3.73 0.70
N HIS A 189 -22.36 -4.46 0.62
CA HIS A 189 -21.82 -4.95 -0.65
C HIS A 189 -22.88 -5.82 -1.39
N PRO A 190 -23.22 -5.52 -2.66
CA PRO A 190 -24.37 -6.09 -3.35
C PRO A 190 -24.31 -7.62 -3.52
N LEU A 191 -23.10 -8.19 -3.58
CA LEU A 191 -22.89 -9.63 -3.77
C LEU A 191 -22.51 -10.36 -2.48
N ASN A 192 -22.26 -9.65 -1.38
CA ASN A 192 -21.84 -10.26 -0.11
C ASN A 192 -22.20 -9.37 1.09
N ASN A 193 -23.29 -9.68 1.76
CA ASN A 193 -23.82 -8.94 2.91
C ASN A 193 -22.92 -8.97 4.18
N LEU A 194 -21.82 -9.72 4.15
CA LEU A 194 -20.82 -9.69 5.23
C LEU A 194 -19.92 -8.43 5.16
N TYR A 195 -19.99 -7.65 4.08
CA TYR A 195 -19.18 -6.46 3.90
C TYR A 195 -20.03 -5.20 3.83
N THR A 196 -19.59 -4.18 4.56
CA THR A 196 -20.06 -2.80 4.42
C THR A 196 -18.99 -2.00 3.69
N VAL A 197 -19.37 -1.34 2.60
CA VAL A 197 -18.48 -0.52 1.79
C VAL A 197 -18.76 0.95 2.08
N TRP A 198 -17.70 1.69 2.37
CA TRP A 198 -17.72 3.14 2.56
C TRP A 198 -17.08 3.78 1.33
N HIS A 199 -17.87 4.40 0.51
CA HIS A 199 -17.39 5.16 -0.65
C HIS A 199 -16.91 6.53 -0.19
N LEU A 200 -15.68 6.86 -0.52
CA LEU A 200 -14.99 8.03 -0.03
C LEU A 200 -14.45 8.89 -1.16
N THR A 201 -14.47 10.19 -0.97
CA THR A 201 -13.77 11.17 -1.82
C THR A 201 -12.61 11.79 -1.05
N VAL A 202 -11.44 11.86 -1.67
CA VAL A 202 -10.28 12.61 -1.17
C VAL A 202 -10.54 14.10 -1.37
N LEU A 203 -10.38 14.92 -0.33
CA LEU A 203 -10.66 16.36 -0.34
C LEU A 203 -9.40 17.23 -0.49
N ASN A 204 -8.21 16.76 -0.04
CA ASN A 204 -6.96 17.52 -0.03
C ASN A 204 -5.76 16.60 -0.31
#